data_e4f90587f2adcad4d83ad8ae5229b19b
#
_entry.id   e4f90587f2adcad4d83ad8ae5229b19b
#
_cell.length_a   1.000
_cell.length_b   1.000
_cell.length_c   1.000
_cell.angle_alpha   90.00
_cell.angle_beta   90.00
_cell.angle_gamma   90.00
#
_symmetry.space_group_name_H-M   'P 1'
#
loop_
_entity.id
_entity.type
_entity.pdbx_description
1 polymer ?
#
loop_
_entity_poly.entity_id
_entity_poly.type
_entity_poly.pdbx_seq_one_letter_code
_entity_poly.pdbx_strand_id
1 'polypeptide(L)'
;HCAYLNILNEQFHGYVFCEKPPCNNLDELRVLRGLDGRKIFFNFNYRYSKFAKICKTAMKTGEFGVPISLNCCGILGLAFNTSFSVNWRNLSESILENVIGNAGIHYVDLASYLLGKAKKVTASYQKISPHTKICDTAMITVETESGLPTSILISYAAPYRVSLQMIFSDAIVDFLNGTLSVQRPRDSFDDAGFYVPPPERLLIPKSKADISQSLKSSVSEFFKVVEKSSFFPPELFNSGLDSTNLLLSLPWAARHS
;
A
#
# COMPACT_ATOMS: atom_id res chain seq x y z
N HIS A 1 -15.12 5.36 10.06
CA HIS A 1 -15.85 4.65 8.98
C HIS A 1 -16.78 3.57 9.53
N CYS A 2 -16.36 2.79 10.54
CA CYS A 2 -17.10 1.63 11.04
C CYS A 2 -18.57 1.94 11.42
N ALA A 3 -18.82 2.98 12.21
CA ALA A 3 -20.18 3.34 12.63
C ALA A 3 -21.13 3.60 11.43
N TYR A 4 -20.65 4.31 10.41
CA TYR A 4 -21.42 4.56 9.20
C TYR A 4 -21.65 3.29 8.38
N LEU A 5 -20.62 2.43 8.27
CA LEU A 5 -20.74 1.16 7.54
C LEU A 5 -21.76 0.22 8.18
N ASN A 6 -21.81 0.18 9.51
CA ASN A 6 -22.79 -0.61 10.24
C ASN A 6 -24.23 -0.14 9.96
N ILE A 7 -24.48 1.17 10.06
CA ILE A 7 -25.79 1.78 9.76
C ILE A 7 -26.17 1.53 8.29
N LEU A 8 -25.24 1.78 7.37
CA LEU A 8 -25.50 1.58 5.93
C LEU A 8 -25.76 0.12 5.58
N ASN A 9 -25.09 -0.83 6.21
CA ASN A 9 -25.31 -2.25 5.97
C ASN A 9 -26.74 -2.69 6.35
N GLU A 10 -27.32 -2.09 7.36
CA GLU A 10 -28.68 -2.40 7.82
C GLU A 10 -29.77 -1.65 7.02
N GLN A 11 -29.51 -0.40 6.64
CA GLN A 11 -30.55 0.53 6.15
C GLN A 11 -30.41 0.91 4.68
N PHE A 12 -29.26 0.63 4.05
CA PHE A 12 -28.96 1.04 2.70
C PHE A 12 -28.66 -0.16 1.80
N HIS A 13 -29.46 -0.35 0.76
CA HIS A 13 -29.33 -1.48 -0.16
C HIS A 13 -28.41 -1.22 -1.36
N GLY A 14 -27.78 -0.04 -1.42
CA GLY A 14 -26.86 0.37 -2.50
C GLY A 14 -25.41 -0.07 -2.25
N TYR A 15 -24.52 0.43 -3.09
CA TYR A 15 -23.08 0.16 -3.02
C TYR A 15 -22.37 1.26 -2.24
N VAL A 16 -21.39 0.88 -1.44
CA VAL A 16 -20.63 1.81 -0.59
C VAL A 16 -19.17 1.82 -1.02
N PHE A 17 -18.66 3.00 -1.41
CA PHE A 17 -17.24 3.27 -1.59
C PHE A 17 -16.68 3.88 -0.32
N CYS A 18 -15.81 3.18 0.36
CA CYS A 18 -15.28 3.59 1.66
C CYS A 18 -13.76 3.80 1.59
N GLU A 19 -13.29 4.91 2.18
CA GLU A 19 -11.86 5.19 2.33
C GLU A 19 -11.20 4.26 3.36
N LYS A 20 -9.90 4.10 3.18
CA LYS A 20 -9.03 3.37 4.11
C LYS A 20 -8.54 4.29 5.26
N PRO A 21 -8.20 3.77 6.43
CA PRO A 21 -8.48 2.43 6.91
C PRO A 21 -9.97 2.26 7.22
N PRO A 22 -10.53 1.06 7.10
CA PRO A 22 -11.96 0.84 7.33
C PRO A 22 -12.38 1.02 8.80
N CYS A 23 -11.45 0.86 9.73
CA CYS A 23 -11.67 1.00 11.18
C CYS A 23 -10.40 1.50 11.88
N ASN A 24 -10.51 1.87 13.16
CA ASN A 24 -9.40 2.43 13.96
C ASN A 24 -8.95 1.51 15.11
N ASN A 25 -9.68 0.46 15.43
CA ASN A 25 -9.36 -0.46 16.52
C ASN A 25 -9.92 -1.87 16.27
N LEU A 26 -9.56 -2.82 17.15
CA LEU A 26 -9.97 -4.23 17.02
C LEU A 26 -11.46 -4.45 17.24
N ASP A 27 -12.13 -3.65 18.05
CA ASP A 27 -13.57 -3.80 18.29
C ASP A 27 -14.37 -3.38 17.05
N GLU A 28 -14.02 -2.27 16.43
CA GLU A 28 -14.57 -1.87 15.13
C GLU A 28 -14.28 -2.92 14.05
N LEU A 29 -13.08 -3.49 14.04
CA LEU A 29 -12.74 -4.55 13.10
C LEU A 29 -13.62 -5.79 13.25
N ARG A 30 -13.94 -6.19 14.50
CA ARG A 30 -14.86 -7.31 14.76
C ARG A 30 -16.26 -7.02 14.25
N VAL A 31 -16.76 -5.79 14.45
CA VAL A 31 -18.06 -5.36 13.90
C VAL A 31 -18.06 -5.48 12.37
N LEU A 32 -17.03 -4.92 11.70
CA LEU A 32 -16.94 -4.96 10.23
C LEU A 32 -16.85 -6.39 9.67
N ARG A 33 -16.19 -7.32 10.37
CA ARG A 33 -16.14 -8.73 9.96
C ARG A 33 -17.50 -9.43 9.98
N GLY A 34 -18.47 -8.91 10.71
CA GLY A 34 -19.85 -9.40 10.74
C GLY A 34 -20.75 -8.85 9.61
N LEU A 35 -20.29 -7.87 8.82
CA LEU A 35 -21.09 -7.25 7.79
C LEU A 35 -21.09 -8.07 6.48
N ASP A 36 -22.15 -7.91 5.69
CA ASP A 36 -22.18 -8.37 4.29
C ASP A 36 -21.33 -7.42 3.43
N GLY A 37 -20.07 -7.80 3.20
CA GLY A 37 -19.13 -7.00 2.45
C GLY A 37 -19.35 -6.97 0.93
N ARG A 38 -20.33 -7.71 0.37
CA ARG A 38 -20.50 -7.87 -1.08
C ARG A 38 -20.81 -6.59 -1.84
N LYS A 39 -21.30 -5.55 -1.16
CA LYS A 39 -21.57 -4.21 -1.73
C LYS A 39 -20.67 -3.12 -1.17
N ILE A 40 -19.66 -3.48 -0.36
CA ILE A 40 -18.72 -2.54 0.25
C ILE A 40 -17.37 -2.65 -0.44
N PHE A 41 -16.87 -1.53 -0.92
CA PHE A 41 -15.57 -1.43 -1.57
C PHE A 41 -14.64 -0.53 -0.76
N PHE A 42 -13.55 -1.09 -0.22
CA PHE A 42 -12.52 -0.30 0.45
C PHE A 42 -11.50 0.23 -0.56
N ASN A 43 -11.23 1.53 -0.51
CA ASN A 43 -10.33 2.19 -1.44
C ASN A 43 -8.85 1.95 -1.14
N PHE A 44 -8.39 0.73 -1.35
CA PHE A 44 -6.96 0.39 -1.40
C PHE A 44 -6.45 0.62 -2.83
N ASN A 45 -6.37 1.87 -3.22
CA ASN A 45 -6.16 2.28 -4.60
C ASN A 45 -4.84 1.80 -5.22
N TYR A 46 -3.79 1.50 -4.43
CA TYR A 46 -2.50 1.02 -4.96
C TYR A 46 -2.62 -0.31 -5.72
N ARG A 47 -3.60 -1.15 -5.39
CA ARG A 47 -3.94 -2.37 -6.16
C ARG A 47 -4.25 -2.07 -7.63
N TYR A 48 -4.75 -0.87 -7.93
CA TYR A 48 -5.20 -0.43 -9.26
C TYR A 48 -4.16 0.42 -9.99
N SER A 49 -2.96 0.56 -9.42
CA SER A 49 -1.85 1.26 -10.04
C SER A 49 -1.31 0.52 -11.28
N LYS A 50 -0.65 1.25 -12.18
CA LYS A 50 0.07 0.66 -13.32
C LYS A 50 1.15 -0.32 -12.86
N PHE A 51 1.86 0.03 -11.78
CA PHE A 51 2.85 -0.85 -11.16
C PHE A 51 2.23 -2.20 -10.78
N ALA A 52 1.16 -2.19 -9.99
CA ALA A 52 0.50 -3.42 -9.57
C ALA A 52 0.00 -4.27 -10.74
N LYS A 53 -0.58 -3.62 -11.76
CA LYS A 53 -1.07 -4.32 -12.97
C LYS A 53 0.05 -5.02 -13.73
N ILE A 54 1.19 -4.35 -13.94
CA ILE A 54 2.35 -4.92 -14.62
C ILE A 54 2.90 -6.10 -13.82
N CYS A 55 3.12 -5.93 -12.50
CA CYS A 55 3.63 -7.00 -11.65
C CYS A 55 2.69 -8.23 -11.63
N LYS A 56 1.37 -8.02 -11.48
CA LYS A 56 0.38 -9.12 -11.53
C LYS A 56 0.38 -9.84 -12.87
N THR A 57 0.45 -9.11 -13.97
CA THR A 57 0.49 -9.70 -15.31
C THR A 57 1.77 -10.52 -15.48
N ALA A 58 2.92 -9.97 -15.12
CA ALA A 58 4.21 -10.66 -15.23
C ALA A 58 4.25 -11.95 -14.39
N MET A 59 3.75 -11.91 -13.14
CA MET A 59 3.66 -13.11 -12.30
C MET A 59 2.71 -14.17 -12.87
N LYS A 60 1.60 -13.74 -13.50
CA LYS A 60 0.65 -14.66 -14.14
C LYS A 60 1.23 -15.31 -15.41
N THR A 61 1.97 -14.57 -16.21
CA THR A 61 2.50 -15.03 -17.51
C THR A 61 3.88 -15.67 -17.37
N GLY A 62 4.61 -15.43 -16.28
CA GLY A 62 6.01 -15.82 -16.13
C GLY A 62 6.98 -14.98 -16.97
N GLU A 63 6.51 -13.88 -17.59
CA GLU A 63 7.30 -13.07 -18.54
C GLU A 63 8.59 -12.51 -17.96
N PHE A 64 8.60 -12.18 -16.66
CA PHE A 64 9.75 -11.60 -15.97
C PHE A 64 10.49 -12.61 -15.09
N GLY A 65 10.21 -13.91 -15.27
CA GLY A 65 10.76 -14.96 -14.43
C GLY A 65 10.11 -15.00 -13.04
N VAL A 66 10.85 -15.52 -12.04
CA VAL A 66 10.35 -15.65 -10.67
C VAL A 66 10.51 -14.33 -9.91
N PRO A 67 9.49 -13.92 -9.13
CA PRO A 67 9.61 -12.77 -8.25
C PRO A 67 10.61 -13.04 -7.11
N ILE A 68 11.40 -12.04 -6.74
CA ILE A 68 12.48 -12.14 -5.74
C ILE A 68 12.15 -11.29 -4.50
N SER A 69 11.77 -10.01 -4.69
CA SER A 69 11.46 -9.12 -3.56
C SER A 69 10.57 -7.95 -3.97
N LEU A 70 9.86 -7.39 -2.99
CA LEU A 70 9.12 -6.13 -3.12
C LEU A 70 9.67 -5.10 -2.13
N ASN A 71 10.14 -3.96 -2.64
CA ASN A 71 10.64 -2.85 -1.84
C ASN A 71 9.75 -1.62 -2.05
N CYS A 72 9.30 -1.00 -0.98
CA CYS A 72 8.43 0.17 -1.00
C CYS A 72 9.02 1.31 -0.17
N CYS A 73 8.83 2.53 -0.65
CA CYS A 73 9.20 3.73 0.08
C CYS A 73 8.12 4.79 -0.08
N GLY A 74 7.60 5.29 1.04
CA GLY A 74 6.59 6.34 1.10
C GLY A 74 7.01 7.47 2.02
N ILE A 75 7.75 8.44 1.51
CA ILE A 75 8.21 9.60 2.27
C ILE A 75 7.41 10.82 1.82
N LEU A 76 6.73 11.48 2.74
CA LEU A 76 5.79 12.56 2.41
C LEU A 76 6.22 13.96 2.87
N GLY A 77 7.25 14.07 3.72
CA GLY A 77 7.83 15.35 4.14
C GLY A 77 6.89 16.26 4.97
N LEU A 78 5.82 15.73 5.55
CA LEU A 78 4.83 16.55 6.26
C LEU A 78 5.39 17.17 7.54
N ALA A 79 6.30 16.47 8.21
CA ALA A 79 6.86 16.87 9.51
C ALA A 79 7.98 17.93 9.42
N PHE A 80 8.31 18.41 8.21
CA PHE A 80 9.18 19.60 8.05
C PHE A 80 8.47 20.90 8.43
N ASN A 81 7.15 20.94 8.30
CA ASN A 81 6.39 22.12 8.60
C ASN A 81 6.08 22.20 10.11
N THR A 82 6.32 23.34 10.74
CA THR A 82 6.01 23.58 12.14
C THR A 82 4.51 23.40 12.46
N SER A 83 3.63 23.68 11.50
CA SER A 83 2.18 23.43 11.62
C SER A 83 1.83 21.95 11.82
N PHE A 84 2.77 21.03 11.52
CA PHE A 84 2.56 19.61 11.77
C PHE A 84 2.43 19.29 13.26
N SER A 85 2.99 20.13 14.15
CA SER A 85 2.89 19.96 15.61
C SER A 85 1.46 19.92 16.12
N VAL A 86 0.50 20.55 15.43
CA VAL A 86 -0.94 20.57 15.76
C VAL A 86 -1.78 19.72 14.79
N ASN A 87 -1.15 19.01 13.87
CA ASN A 87 -1.84 18.14 12.91
C ASN A 87 -2.42 16.92 13.65
N TRP A 88 -3.62 16.49 13.29
CA TRP A 88 -4.28 15.33 13.88
C TRP A 88 -3.43 14.05 13.79
N ARG A 89 -2.65 13.88 12.71
CA ARG A 89 -1.75 12.74 12.51
C ARG A 89 -0.62 12.68 13.54
N ASN A 90 -0.26 13.83 14.10
CA ASN A 90 0.77 13.98 15.13
C ASN A 90 0.19 13.90 16.56
N LEU A 91 -1.11 14.06 16.70
CA LEU A 91 -1.78 14.09 18.01
C LEU A 91 -2.46 12.78 18.35
N SER A 92 -2.73 11.94 17.35
CA SER A 92 -3.43 10.68 17.56
C SER A 92 -2.51 9.61 18.14
N GLU A 93 -3.01 8.92 19.16
CA GLU A 93 -2.38 7.73 19.74
C GLU A 93 -2.69 6.45 18.96
N SER A 94 -3.60 6.49 18.00
CA SER A 94 -3.94 5.35 17.14
C SER A 94 -2.85 5.09 16.11
N ILE A 95 -2.39 3.84 16.02
CA ILE A 95 -1.45 3.41 14.97
C ILE A 95 -2.02 3.64 13.56
N LEU A 96 -3.33 3.57 13.39
CA LEU A 96 -3.98 3.73 12.08
C LEU A 96 -4.12 5.18 11.64
N GLU A 97 -3.95 6.14 12.53
CA GLU A 97 -4.05 7.57 12.23
C GLU A 97 -2.69 8.26 12.04
N ASN A 98 -1.59 7.60 12.41
CA ASN A 98 -0.23 8.12 12.22
C ASN A 98 0.39 7.73 10.87
N VAL A 99 1.71 7.90 10.73
CA VAL A 99 2.45 7.59 9.49
C VAL A 99 2.26 6.15 9.05
N ILE A 100 2.19 5.21 10.00
CA ILE A 100 2.10 3.78 9.71
C ILE A 100 0.74 3.43 9.10
N GLY A 101 -0.35 3.77 9.80
CA GLY A 101 -1.69 3.44 9.34
C GLY A 101 -2.16 4.33 8.19
N ASN A 102 -1.81 5.62 8.21
CA ASN A 102 -2.26 6.52 7.16
C ASN A 102 -1.54 6.29 5.82
N ALA A 103 -0.23 6.12 5.84
CA ALA A 103 0.58 5.89 4.64
C ALA A 103 0.93 4.41 4.47
N GLY A 104 1.41 3.74 5.52
CA GLY A 104 1.93 2.39 5.47
C GLY A 104 0.89 1.34 5.07
N ILE A 105 -0.38 1.54 5.42
CA ILE A 105 -1.46 0.60 5.08
C ILE A 105 -1.57 0.32 3.57
N HIS A 106 -1.33 1.30 2.73
CA HIS A 106 -1.35 1.11 1.27
C HIS A 106 -0.29 0.13 0.79
N TYR A 107 0.90 0.16 1.41
CA TYR A 107 2.02 -0.69 1.03
C TYR A 107 1.88 -2.10 1.59
N VAL A 108 1.40 -2.23 2.84
CA VAL A 108 1.09 -3.54 3.45
C VAL A 108 0.00 -4.26 2.65
N ASP A 109 -1.02 -3.52 2.26
CA ASP A 109 -2.09 -4.03 1.42
C ASP A 109 -1.61 -4.41 0.01
N LEU A 110 -0.76 -3.58 -0.60
CA LEU A 110 -0.15 -3.88 -1.90
C LEU A 110 0.71 -5.14 -1.85
N ALA A 111 1.50 -5.33 -0.78
CA ALA A 111 2.27 -6.54 -0.59
C ALA A 111 1.37 -7.78 -0.51
N SER A 112 0.30 -7.74 0.31
CA SER A 112 -0.69 -8.81 0.39
C SER A 112 -1.36 -9.09 -0.96
N TYR A 113 -1.69 -8.04 -1.70
CA TYR A 113 -2.33 -8.14 -3.01
C TYR A 113 -1.42 -8.79 -4.07
N LEU A 114 -0.14 -8.46 -4.07
CA LEU A 114 0.83 -8.97 -5.04
C LEU A 114 1.34 -10.37 -4.66
N LEU A 115 1.72 -10.57 -3.41
CA LEU A 115 2.53 -11.71 -2.96
C LEU A 115 1.73 -12.77 -2.17
N GLY A 116 0.40 -12.66 -2.16
CA GLY A 116 -0.47 -13.50 -1.36
C GLY A 116 -0.69 -12.95 0.05
N LYS A 117 -1.57 -13.59 0.80
CA LYS A 117 -1.99 -13.12 2.12
C LYS A 117 -0.80 -12.87 3.05
N ALA A 118 -0.74 -11.68 3.64
CA ALA A 118 0.27 -11.40 4.66
C ALA A 118 -0.06 -12.16 5.95
N LYS A 119 0.95 -12.84 6.50
CA LYS A 119 0.86 -13.65 7.72
C LYS A 119 1.30 -12.86 8.94
N LYS A 120 2.33 -12.02 8.77
CA LYS A 120 2.95 -11.29 9.87
C LYS A 120 3.49 -9.95 9.36
N VAL A 121 3.42 -8.96 10.22
CA VAL A 121 4.05 -7.65 10.03
C VAL A 121 4.91 -7.36 11.25
N THR A 122 6.10 -6.83 11.02
CA THR A 122 6.97 -6.29 12.07
C THR A 122 7.38 -4.88 11.70
N ALA A 123 7.64 -4.03 12.69
CA ALA A 123 8.06 -2.66 12.44
C ALA A 123 9.07 -2.18 13.50
N SER A 124 10.01 -1.36 13.05
CA SER A 124 10.85 -0.50 13.88
C SER A 124 10.43 0.95 13.68
N TYR A 125 10.49 1.74 14.74
CA TYR A 125 9.95 3.10 14.77
C TYR A 125 11.02 4.11 15.17
N GLN A 126 10.91 5.32 14.62
CA GLN A 126 11.76 6.45 14.99
C GLN A 126 10.94 7.74 15.02
N LYS A 127 11.35 8.65 15.91
CA LYS A 127 10.92 10.03 15.95
C LYS A 127 12.11 10.89 15.54
N ILE A 128 12.04 11.48 14.36
CA ILE A 128 13.15 12.22 13.73
C ILE A 128 12.89 13.73 13.78
N SER A 129 11.72 14.18 13.39
CA SER A 129 11.38 15.60 13.34
C SER A 129 11.17 16.18 14.74
N PRO A 130 11.70 17.40 15.03
CA PRO A 130 11.39 18.11 16.27
C PRO A 130 9.92 18.58 16.36
N HIS A 131 9.19 18.56 15.26
CA HIS A 131 7.78 18.97 15.19
C HIS A 131 6.81 17.84 15.45
N THR A 132 7.29 16.61 15.71
CA THR A 132 6.43 15.46 16.03
C THR A 132 6.45 15.13 17.52
N LYS A 133 5.30 14.67 18.01
CA LYS A 133 5.13 14.13 19.38
C LYS A 133 5.22 12.61 19.42
N ILE A 134 4.95 11.98 18.29
CA ILE A 134 4.94 10.52 18.10
C ILE A 134 5.93 10.13 17.01
N CYS A 135 6.09 8.84 16.76
CA CYS A 135 6.93 8.35 15.66
C CYS A 135 6.44 8.87 14.31
N ASP A 136 7.38 9.38 13.52
CA ASP A 136 7.15 9.92 12.18
C ASP A 136 7.83 9.11 11.07
N THR A 137 8.57 8.09 11.46
CA THR A 137 9.32 7.21 10.55
C THR A 137 9.20 5.77 11.01
N ALA A 138 8.98 4.85 10.08
CA ALA A 138 8.97 3.42 10.36
C ALA A 138 9.54 2.61 9.20
N MET A 139 10.29 1.55 9.55
CA MET A 139 10.63 0.46 8.66
C MET A 139 9.72 -0.73 8.98
N ILE A 140 8.94 -1.16 7.99
CA ILE A 140 8.00 -2.28 8.13
C ILE A 140 8.48 -3.43 7.26
N THR A 141 8.45 -4.65 7.82
CA THR A 141 8.67 -5.89 7.07
C THR A 141 7.38 -6.69 7.04
N VAL A 142 7.01 -7.20 5.88
CA VAL A 142 5.82 -8.02 5.68
C VAL A 142 6.24 -9.43 5.27
N GLU A 143 5.79 -10.41 6.03
CA GLU A 143 5.89 -11.82 5.69
C GLU A 143 4.58 -12.27 5.03
N THR A 144 4.63 -12.68 3.78
CA THR A 144 3.48 -13.13 3.00
C THR A 144 3.47 -14.65 2.81
N GLU A 145 2.39 -15.19 2.25
CA GLU A 145 2.31 -16.63 1.94
C GLU A 145 3.38 -17.09 0.95
N SER A 146 3.80 -16.22 0.03
CA SER A 146 4.88 -16.51 -0.92
C SER A 146 6.25 -16.65 -0.26
N GLY A 147 6.43 -16.14 0.97
CA GLY A 147 7.73 -16.09 1.64
C GLY A 147 8.71 -15.05 1.08
N LEU A 148 8.30 -14.26 0.09
CA LEU A 148 9.18 -13.27 -0.55
C LEU A 148 9.48 -12.09 0.40
N PRO A 149 10.74 -11.65 0.46
CA PRO A 149 11.14 -10.50 1.26
C PRO A 149 10.40 -9.24 0.83
N THR A 150 9.76 -8.57 1.78
CA THR A 150 9.08 -7.29 1.54
C THR A 150 9.50 -6.28 2.57
N SER A 151 10.03 -5.13 2.12
CA SER A 151 10.44 -4.02 2.96
C SER A 151 9.66 -2.75 2.61
N ILE A 152 9.25 -2.00 3.62
CA ILE A 152 8.46 -0.77 3.46
C ILE A 152 9.06 0.30 4.38
N LEU A 153 9.69 1.33 3.80
CA LEU A 153 10.08 2.53 4.53
C LEU A 153 8.99 3.59 4.39
N ILE A 154 8.47 4.08 5.50
CA ILE A 154 7.54 5.21 5.52
C ILE A 154 8.05 6.31 6.44
N SER A 155 7.92 7.58 6.01
CA SER A 155 8.36 8.72 6.82
C SER A 155 7.59 9.99 6.48
N TYR A 156 7.36 10.81 7.52
CA TYR A 156 6.93 12.20 7.38
C TYR A 156 8.12 13.17 7.55
N ALA A 157 9.30 12.68 7.98
CA ALA A 157 10.44 13.47 8.41
C ALA A 157 11.57 13.58 7.38
N ALA A 158 11.35 13.20 6.12
CA ALA A 158 12.35 13.29 5.06
C ALA A 158 11.73 13.88 3.78
N PRO A 159 12.53 14.37 2.81
CA PRO A 159 12.05 14.91 1.54
C PRO A 159 11.18 13.92 0.78
N TYR A 160 10.15 14.44 0.08
CA TYR A 160 9.19 13.64 -0.67
C TYR A 160 9.85 12.62 -1.59
N ARG A 161 9.47 11.36 -1.40
CA ARG A 161 9.85 10.26 -2.28
C ARG A 161 8.81 9.14 -2.18
N VAL A 162 8.24 8.76 -3.31
CA VAL A 162 7.42 7.55 -3.41
C VAL A 162 8.07 6.62 -4.41
N SER A 163 8.47 5.43 -3.95
CA SER A 163 9.02 4.41 -4.85
C SER A 163 8.45 3.03 -4.52
N LEU A 164 8.24 2.24 -5.57
CA LEU A 164 7.87 0.83 -5.52
C LEU A 164 8.81 0.11 -6.47
N GLN A 165 9.42 -0.96 -5.99
CA GLN A 165 10.32 -1.78 -6.80
C GLN A 165 9.95 -3.25 -6.62
N MET A 166 9.67 -3.92 -7.72
CA MET A 166 9.51 -5.37 -7.75
C MET A 166 10.64 -5.97 -8.54
N ILE A 167 11.44 -6.82 -7.89
CA ILE A 167 12.58 -7.50 -8.48
C ILE A 167 12.14 -8.90 -8.88
N PHE A 168 12.37 -9.25 -10.13
CA PHE A 168 12.21 -10.58 -10.71
C PHE A 168 13.56 -11.13 -11.16
N SER A 169 13.65 -12.44 -11.45
CA SER A 169 14.88 -13.04 -11.95
C SER A 169 15.35 -12.45 -13.29
N ASP A 170 14.44 -11.97 -14.13
CA ASP A 170 14.72 -11.51 -15.49
C ASP A 170 14.26 -10.07 -15.77
N ALA A 171 13.79 -9.35 -14.75
CA ALA A 171 13.39 -7.95 -14.87
C ALA A 171 13.37 -7.24 -13.53
N ILE A 172 13.46 -5.91 -13.58
CA ILE A 172 13.14 -5.01 -12.46
C ILE A 172 12.02 -4.08 -12.91
N VAL A 173 10.95 -4.01 -12.12
CA VAL A 173 9.87 -3.04 -12.32
C VAL A 173 10.02 -1.96 -11.27
N ASP A 174 10.34 -0.75 -11.70
CA ASP A 174 10.54 0.41 -10.84
C ASP A 174 9.45 1.46 -11.05
N PHE A 175 8.91 1.96 -9.95
CA PHE A 175 8.10 3.17 -9.90
C PHE A 175 8.80 4.19 -9.01
N LEU A 176 9.10 5.35 -9.54
CA LEU A 176 9.74 6.44 -8.80
C LEU A 176 9.03 7.77 -9.07
N ASN A 177 8.45 8.37 -8.02
CA ASN A 177 7.81 9.70 -8.05
C ASN A 177 6.84 9.90 -9.23
N GLY A 178 6.14 8.84 -9.63
CA GLY A 178 5.15 8.86 -10.70
C GLY A 178 5.62 8.26 -12.03
N THR A 179 6.91 8.12 -12.25
CA THR A 179 7.45 7.45 -13.44
C THR A 179 7.61 5.95 -13.16
N LEU A 180 7.23 5.13 -14.15
CA LEU A 180 7.39 3.68 -14.07
C LEU A 180 8.27 3.18 -15.20
N SER A 181 9.24 2.33 -14.89
CA SER A 181 10.12 1.67 -15.86
C SER A 181 10.21 0.17 -15.63
N VAL A 182 10.56 -0.54 -16.69
CA VAL A 182 10.90 -1.96 -16.66
C VAL A 182 12.26 -2.12 -17.31
N GLN A 183 13.20 -2.67 -16.56
CA GLN A 183 14.58 -2.93 -16.99
C GLN A 183 14.78 -4.41 -17.30
N ARG A 184 15.43 -4.69 -18.43
CA ARG A 184 15.84 -6.01 -18.96
C ARG A 184 17.06 -5.81 -19.89
N PRO A 185 17.89 -6.77 -20.16
CA PRO A 185 17.94 -8.18 -19.77
C PRO A 185 18.54 -8.41 -18.38
N ARG A 186 18.67 -9.69 -17.99
CA ARG A 186 19.25 -10.12 -16.71
C ARG A 186 20.75 -9.82 -16.64
N ASP A 187 21.49 -10.20 -17.67
CA ASP A 187 22.95 -10.03 -17.71
C ASP A 187 23.28 -8.82 -18.60
N SER A 188 23.99 -7.85 -18.04
CA SER A 188 24.41 -6.65 -18.72
C SER A 188 25.88 -6.35 -18.44
N PHE A 189 26.66 -6.25 -19.51
CA PHE A 189 28.09 -5.94 -19.48
C PHE A 189 28.41 -4.89 -20.55
N ASP A 190 29.39 -4.05 -20.28
CA ASP A 190 30.00 -3.19 -21.29
C ASP A 190 31.07 -3.95 -22.11
N ASP A 191 31.65 -3.28 -23.11
CA ASP A 191 32.68 -3.88 -23.97
C ASP A 191 33.97 -4.24 -23.21
N ALA A 192 34.20 -3.69 -22.04
CA ALA A 192 35.32 -4.01 -21.15
C ALA A 192 34.99 -5.14 -20.15
N GLY A 193 33.77 -5.67 -20.16
CA GLY A 193 33.32 -6.74 -19.28
C GLY A 193 32.88 -6.33 -17.90
N PHE A 194 32.63 -5.03 -17.65
CA PHE A 194 32.08 -4.53 -16.38
C PHE A 194 30.56 -4.59 -16.37
N TYR A 195 29.99 -4.84 -15.19
CA TYR A 195 28.53 -4.81 -15.02
C TYR A 195 27.97 -3.38 -15.25
N VAL A 196 26.94 -3.30 -16.05
CA VAL A 196 26.18 -2.08 -16.28
C VAL A 196 24.71 -2.30 -15.98
N PRO A 197 23.96 -1.26 -15.64
CA PRO A 197 22.51 -1.38 -15.47
C PRO A 197 21.85 -1.90 -16.74
N PRO A 198 20.88 -2.82 -16.64
CA PRO A 198 20.16 -3.29 -17.83
C PRO A 198 19.39 -2.15 -18.49
N PRO A 199 19.23 -2.17 -19.82
CA PRO A 199 18.51 -1.12 -20.53
C PRO A 199 17.03 -1.10 -20.15
N GLU A 200 16.44 0.09 -20.12
CA GLU A 200 15.00 0.23 -19.99
C GLU A 200 14.29 -0.30 -21.25
N ARG A 201 13.33 -1.20 -21.05
CA ARG A 201 12.49 -1.77 -22.12
C ARG A 201 11.12 -1.11 -22.18
N LEU A 202 10.68 -0.52 -21.07
CA LEU A 202 9.42 0.21 -20.96
C LEU A 202 9.61 1.41 -20.04
N LEU A 203 9.20 2.57 -20.52
CA LEU A 203 9.12 3.79 -19.73
C LEU A 203 7.73 4.38 -19.83
N ILE A 204 7.02 4.48 -18.70
CA ILE A 204 5.70 5.12 -18.61
C ILE A 204 5.85 6.41 -17.81
N PRO A 205 5.61 7.58 -18.44
CA PRO A 205 5.81 8.86 -17.80
C PRO A 205 4.78 9.13 -16.69
N LYS A 206 5.09 10.06 -15.80
CA LYS A 206 4.28 10.45 -14.63
C LYS A 206 2.80 10.69 -14.97
N SER A 207 2.52 11.35 -16.09
CA SER A 207 1.13 11.62 -16.53
C SER A 207 0.26 10.38 -16.70
N LYS A 208 0.87 9.20 -16.88
CA LYS A 208 0.18 7.89 -17.09
C LYS A 208 0.39 6.88 -15.97
N ALA A 209 1.42 7.04 -15.17
CA ALA A 209 1.81 6.07 -14.14
C ALA A 209 1.68 6.59 -12.70
N ASP A 210 1.50 7.90 -12.52
CA ASP A 210 1.39 8.51 -11.19
C ASP A 210 0.41 7.76 -10.29
N ILE A 211 0.77 7.62 -9.02
CA ILE A 211 -0.07 6.90 -8.05
C ILE A 211 -1.46 7.52 -7.89
N SER A 212 -1.60 8.82 -8.16
CA SER A 212 -2.90 9.50 -8.20
C SER A 212 -3.85 8.93 -9.26
N GLN A 213 -3.31 8.38 -10.36
CA GLN A 213 -4.12 7.72 -11.40
C GLN A 213 -4.73 6.41 -10.88
N SER A 214 -4.15 5.80 -9.86
CA SER A 214 -4.70 4.59 -9.25
C SER A 214 -6.04 4.87 -8.54
N LEU A 215 -6.24 6.09 -8.01
CA LEU A 215 -7.52 6.48 -7.44
C LEU A 215 -8.61 6.52 -8.51
N LYS A 216 -8.33 7.11 -9.68
CA LYS A 216 -9.29 7.11 -10.81
C LYS A 216 -9.58 5.68 -11.26
N SER A 217 -8.57 4.82 -11.31
CA SER A 217 -8.73 3.41 -11.68
C SER A 217 -9.58 2.67 -10.64
N SER A 218 -9.36 2.91 -9.35
CA SER A 218 -10.13 2.33 -8.25
C SER A 218 -11.60 2.71 -8.32
N VAL A 219 -11.91 4.00 -8.51
CA VAL A 219 -13.29 4.49 -8.71
C VAL A 219 -13.93 3.87 -9.96
N SER A 220 -13.17 3.75 -11.05
CA SER A 220 -13.68 3.09 -12.26
C SER A 220 -14.02 1.62 -12.02
N GLU A 221 -13.21 0.88 -11.27
CA GLU A 221 -13.51 -0.52 -10.93
C GLU A 221 -14.76 -0.63 -10.04
N PHE A 222 -14.94 0.30 -9.10
CA PHE A 222 -16.16 0.37 -8.31
C PHE A 222 -17.41 0.52 -9.22
N PHE A 223 -17.40 1.51 -10.13
CA PHE A 223 -18.54 1.76 -11.01
C PHE A 223 -18.83 0.61 -11.97
N LYS A 224 -17.84 -0.12 -12.45
CA LYS A 224 -18.05 -1.33 -13.28
C LYS A 224 -18.91 -2.38 -12.59
N VAL A 225 -18.78 -2.52 -11.27
CA VAL A 225 -19.59 -3.46 -10.48
C VAL A 225 -21.00 -2.90 -10.26
N VAL A 226 -21.11 -1.60 -9.96
CA VAL A 226 -22.39 -0.90 -9.78
C VAL A 226 -23.25 -0.95 -11.05
N GLU A 227 -22.68 -0.59 -12.20
CA GLU A 227 -23.37 -0.58 -13.50
C GLU A 227 -23.91 -1.96 -13.90
N LYS A 228 -23.20 -3.02 -13.53
CA LYS A 228 -23.63 -4.40 -13.78
C LYS A 228 -24.59 -4.93 -12.71
N SER A 229 -24.91 -4.16 -11.69
CA SER A 229 -25.67 -4.60 -10.52
C SER A 229 -25.16 -5.91 -9.91
N SER A 230 -23.83 -6.13 -9.97
CA SER A 230 -23.15 -7.34 -9.49
C SER A 230 -22.56 -7.14 -8.10
N PHE A 231 -21.91 -8.16 -7.54
CA PHE A 231 -21.28 -8.10 -6.24
C PHE A 231 -19.76 -8.01 -6.36
N PHE A 232 -19.11 -7.34 -5.39
CA PHE A 232 -17.67 -7.44 -5.24
C PHE A 232 -17.29 -8.83 -4.75
N PRO A 233 -16.14 -9.38 -5.22
CA PRO A 233 -15.60 -10.62 -4.66
C PRO A 233 -15.40 -10.49 -3.14
N PRO A 234 -15.84 -11.47 -2.32
CA PRO A 234 -15.69 -11.42 -0.85
C PRO A 234 -14.23 -11.22 -0.40
N GLU A 235 -13.27 -11.71 -1.19
CA GLU A 235 -11.85 -11.59 -0.92
C GLU A 235 -11.40 -10.12 -0.93
N LEU A 236 -12.05 -9.27 -1.72
CA LEU A 236 -11.72 -7.85 -1.81
C LEU A 236 -12.03 -7.11 -0.49
N PHE A 237 -13.19 -7.40 0.10
CA PHE A 237 -13.58 -6.87 1.40
C PHE A 237 -12.70 -7.43 2.52
N ASN A 238 -12.55 -8.75 2.59
CA ASN A 238 -11.81 -9.43 3.64
C ASN A 238 -10.32 -9.05 3.63
N SER A 239 -9.67 -8.94 2.47
CA SER A 239 -8.27 -8.56 2.40
C SER A 239 -8.00 -7.14 2.90
N GLY A 240 -8.95 -6.21 2.73
CA GLY A 240 -8.85 -4.87 3.33
C GLY A 240 -8.91 -4.89 4.85
N LEU A 241 -9.78 -5.72 5.43
CA LEU A 241 -9.85 -5.94 6.87
C LEU A 241 -8.60 -6.65 7.40
N ASP A 242 -8.06 -7.62 6.65
CA ASP A 242 -6.84 -8.34 7.02
C ASP A 242 -5.62 -7.42 7.04
N SER A 243 -5.46 -6.55 6.03
CA SER A 243 -4.39 -5.55 6.00
C SER A 243 -4.48 -4.57 7.19
N THR A 244 -5.70 -4.19 7.58
CA THR A 244 -5.95 -3.34 8.75
C THR A 244 -5.61 -4.08 10.05
N ASN A 245 -6.04 -5.34 10.18
CA ASN A 245 -5.74 -6.18 11.34
C ASN A 245 -4.24 -6.37 11.57
N LEU A 246 -3.47 -6.54 10.50
CA LEU A 246 -2.01 -6.68 10.58
C LEU A 246 -1.36 -5.45 11.22
N LEU A 247 -1.79 -4.24 10.83
CA LEU A 247 -1.26 -3.02 11.44
C LEU A 247 -1.71 -2.85 12.88
N LEU A 248 -2.96 -3.22 13.22
CA LEU A 248 -3.46 -3.19 14.60
C LEU A 248 -2.73 -4.20 15.50
N SER A 249 -2.14 -5.25 14.94
CA SER A 249 -1.36 -6.25 15.68
C SER A 249 0.07 -5.82 15.99
N LEU A 250 0.56 -4.73 15.39
CA LEU A 250 1.90 -4.21 15.67
C LEU A 250 1.98 -3.71 17.13
N PRO A 251 3.08 -4.02 17.84
CA PRO A 251 3.34 -3.43 19.15
C PRO A 251 3.56 -1.92 18.96
N TRP A 252 2.54 -1.14 19.26
CA TRP A 252 2.56 0.31 19.12
C TRP A 252 2.46 0.95 20.49
N ALA A 253 3.46 1.74 20.85
CA ALA A 253 3.39 2.70 21.93
C ALA A 253 3.47 4.10 21.31
N ALA A 254 2.44 4.91 21.48
CA ALA A 254 2.36 6.26 20.92
C ALA A 254 3.53 7.16 21.34
N ARG A 255 4.16 6.83 22.45
CA ARG A 255 5.29 7.56 23.02
C ARG A 255 6.52 6.63 23.11
N HIS A 256 7.38 6.66 22.13
CA HIS A 256 8.76 6.27 22.33
C HIS A 256 9.52 7.51 22.79
N SER A 257 9.91 7.49 24.06
CA SER A 257 10.78 8.48 24.73
C SER A 257 12.12 8.64 24.01
#